data_f503be478ffbf7a1af5009c5d439a178
#
_entry.id   f503be478ffbf7a1af5009c5d439a178
#
_cell.length_a   1.000
_cell.length_b   1.000
_cell.length_c   1.000
_cell.angle_alpha   90.00
_cell.angle_beta   90.00
_cell.angle_gamma   90.00
#
_symmetry.space_group_name_H-M   'P 1'
#
loop_
_entity.id
_entity.type
_entity.pdbx_description
1 polymer ?
#
loop_
_entity_poly.entity_id
_entity_poly.type
_entity_poly.pdbx_seq_one_letter_code
_entity_poly.pdbx_strand_id
1 'polypeptide(L)'
;GHVTIAICMPTRAVWMTGRYPHNSGALGFTKIKPGVPTLPETLLKNGFMTGILGKTEHVVPSRQQAFGYRRDRSEMANGRSQELYGKFTAEFLGQVKKADKPFFLMVNAHDPHRPFDNRKPANERKLAVEQEGTSKDKKKGKRSDYPAPSRIYQPDEIAIPGFLPDLPPIREEIAQYYSSVSRADDVVGRVLVELEKAGFAKNTLVMLKSDHGIPVPFA
;
A
#
# COMPACT_ATOMS: atom_id res chain seq x y z
N GLY A 1 3.11 5.53 17.60
CA GLY A 1 4.48 5.13 17.24
C GLY A 1 5.17 6.22 16.46
N HIS A 2 6.50 6.22 16.50
CA HIS A 2 7.32 7.17 15.75
C HIS A 2 8.11 6.44 14.68
N VAL A 3 8.32 7.09 13.54
CA VAL A 3 9.22 6.60 12.49
C VAL A 3 10.54 7.34 12.57
N THR A 4 11.63 6.68 12.24
CA THR A 4 12.98 7.28 12.30
C THR A 4 13.22 8.25 11.15
N ILE A 5 12.64 7.98 9.99
CA ILE A 5 12.63 8.83 8.80
C ILE A 5 11.30 8.64 8.11
N ALA A 6 10.53 9.71 7.89
CA ALA A 6 9.21 9.66 7.27
C ALA A 6 9.28 9.52 5.73
N ILE A 7 10.00 8.52 5.24
CA ILE A 7 10.16 8.17 3.82
C ILE A 7 10.05 6.65 3.67
N CYS A 8 9.35 6.18 2.65
CA CYS A 8 8.97 4.77 2.47
C CYS A 8 10.16 3.78 2.51
N MET A 9 11.23 4.00 1.74
CA MET A 9 12.35 3.05 1.67
C MET A 9 13.13 2.94 2.99
N PRO A 10 13.62 4.03 3.62
CA PRO A 10 14.35 3.92 4.87
C PRO A 10 13.49 3.39 6.03
N THR A 11 12.21 3.81 6.16
CA THR A 11 11.31 3.26 7.18
C THR A 11 11.16 1.75 7.04
N ARG A 12 10.95 1.26 5.82
CA ARG A 12 10.80 -0.17 5.55
C ARG A 12 12.10 -0.94 5.79
N ALA A 13 13.25 -0.36 5.46
CA ALA A 13 14.55 -0.92 5.78
C ALA A 13 14.76 -1.04 7.32
N VAL A 14 14.29 -0.08 8.11
CA VAL A 14 14.29 -0.17 9.58
C VAL A 14 13.45 -1.37 10.04
N TRP A 15 12.25 -1.56 9.51
CA TRP A 15 11.40 -2.70 9.87
C TRP A 15 12.06 -4.05 9.54
N MET A 16 12.73 -4.11 8.39
CA MET A 16 13.33 -5.37 7.92
C MET A 16 14.66 -5.68 8.59
N THR A 17 15.35 -4.69 9.13
CA THR A 17 16.68 -4.88 9.76
C THR A 17 16.66 -4.75 11.28
N GLY A 18 15.63 -4.14 11.87
CA GLY A 18 15.62 -3.76 13.28
C GLY A 18 16.67 -2.71 13.65
N ARG A 19 17.23 -1.99 12.66
CA ARG A 19 18.35 -1.06 12.87
C ARG A 19 18.00 0.34 12.41
N TYR A 20 18.54 1.34 13.09
CA TYR A 20 18.49 2.73 12.61
C TYR A 20 19.13 2.87 11.23
N PRO A 21 18.68 3.82 10.40
CA PRO A 21 19.16 3.96 9.01
C PRO A 21 20.67 4.15 8.89
N HIS A 22 21.32 4.88 9.78
CA HIS A 22 22.78 5.08 9.78
C HIS A 22 23.56 3.78 10.06
N ASN A 23 22.96 2.85 10.82
CA ASN A 23 23.55 1.54 11.09
C ASN A 23 23.31 0.54 9.95
N SER A 24 22.13 0.59 9.33
CA SER A 24 21.79 -0.26 8.19
C SER A 24 22.35 0.23 6.85
N GLY A 25 22.67 1.51 6.75
CA GLY A 25 23.11 2.19 5.50
C GLY A 25 21.96 2.72 4.64
N ALA A 26 20.72 2.40 4.97
CA ALA A 26 19.53 2.84 4.21
C ALA A 26 19.03 4.20 4.69
N LEU A 27 19.82 5.27 4.48
CA LEU A 27 19.51 6.62 4.91
C LEU A 27 18.42 7.29 4.07
N GLY A 28 18.21 6.84 2.84
CA GLY A 28 17.24 7.33 1.88
C GLY A 28 16.91 6.22 0.89
N PHE A 29 16.91 6.54 -0.40
CA PHE A 29 16.78 5.53 -1.47
C PHE A 29 18.13 4.85 -1.74
N THR A 30 18.74 4.30 -0.69
CA THR A 30 20.05 3.66 -0.70
C THR A 30 19.98 2.20 -0.28
N LYS A 31 21.02 1.44 -0.64
CA LYS A 31 21.11 0.02 -0.35
C LYS A 31 21.39 -0.23 1.14
N ILE A 32 20.85 -1.34 1.65
CA ILE A 32 21.27 -1.88 2.96
C ILE A 32 22.72 -2.36 2.83
N LYS A 33 23.56 -2.02 3.81
CA LYS A 33 24.98 -2.45 3.86
C LYS A 33 25.12 -3.97 3.74
N PRO A 34 26.16 -4.48 3.07
CA PRO A 34 26.51 -5.90 3.13
C PRO A 34 26.64 -6.37 4.57
N GLY A 35 26.28 -7.62 4.85
CA GLY A 35 26.40 -8.23 6.18
C GLY A 35 25.31 -7.82 7.20
N VAL A 36 24.47 -6.82 6.91
CA VAL A 36 23.31 -6.51 7.77
C VAL A 36 22.20 -7.53 7.47
N PRO A 37 21.80 -8.40 8.41
CA PRO A 37 20.74 -9.36 8.17
C PRO A 37 19.38 -8.66 8.06
N THR A 38 18.48 -9.25 7.29
CA THR A 38 17.09 -8.79 7.17
C THR A 38 16.12 -9.86 7.65
N LEU A 39 14.97 -9.44 8.14
CA LEU A 39 13.91 -10.34 8.59
C LEU A 39 13.55 -11.41 7.53
N PRO A 40 13.26 -11.06 6.27
CA PRO A 40 12.91 -12.07 5.28
C PRO A 40 14.07 -13.03 4.96
N GLU A 41 15.33 -12.57 4.94
CA GLU A 41 16.49 -13.45 4.79
C GLU A 41 16.63 -14.43 5.97
N THR A 42 16.40 -13.94 7.19
CA THR A 42 16.47 -14.77 8.39
C THR A 42 15.33 -15.80 8.39
N LEU A 43 14.12 -15.41 8.06
CA LEU A 43 12.98 -16.32 7.99
C LEU A 43 13.18 -17.39 6.89
N LEU A 44 13.64 -16.98 5.72
CA LEU A 44 13.93 -17.90 4.62
C LEU A 44 14.96 -18.96 5.02
N LYS A 45 16.05 -18.56 5.70
CA LYS A 45 17.07 -19.49 6.22
C LYS A 45 16.52 -20.46 7.26
N ASN A 46 15.45 -20.08 7.96
CA ASN A 46 14.79 -20.92 8.97
C ASN A 46 13.57 -21.67 8.41
N GLY A 47 13.49 -21.86 7.10
CA GLY A 47 12.52 -22.73 6.47
C GLY A 47 11.16 -22.08 6.16
N PHE A 48 10.99 -20.79 6.43
CA PHE A 48 9.75 -20.09 6.07
C PHE A 48 9.64 -19.88 4.56
N MET A 49 8.44 -19.94 4.04
CA MET A 49 8.12 -19.37 2.74
C MET A 49 7.94 -17.86 2.87
N THR A 50 8.64 -17.10 2.05
CA THR A 50 8.61 -15.64 2.11
C THR A 50 7.98 -15.06 0.86
N GLY A 51 7.02 -14.16 1.04
CA GLY A 51 6.30 -13.48 -0.04
C GLY A 51 6.23 -11.98 0.14
N ILE A 52 6.17 -11.26 -0.98
CA ILE A 52 5.92 -9.81 -1.02
C ILE A 52 5.01 -9.44 -2.19
N LEU A 53 4.02 -8.63 -1.89
CA LEU A 53 3.11 -8.00 -2.85
C LEU A 53 3.27 -6.48 -2.81
N GLY A 54 3.64 -5.88 -3.92
CA GLY A 54 3.89 -4.43 -4.03
C GLY A 54 5.16 -3.95 -3.31
N LYS A 55 5.67 -2.78 -3.70
CA LYS A 55 6.86 -2.14 -3.08
C LYS A 55 8.11 -3.03 -3.01
N THR A 56 8.25 -3.96 -3.93
CA THR A 56 9.32 -4.99 -3.94
C THR A 56 10.72 -4.41 -3.84
N GLU A 57 10.96 -3.28 -4.49
CA GLU A 57 12.27 -2.60 -4.50
C GLU A 57 12.54 -1.79 -3.22
N HIS A 58 11.46 -1.36 -2.53
CA HIS A 58 11.58 -0.44 -1.39
C HIS A 58 11.72 -1.14 -0.04
N VAL A 59 11.27 -2.38 0.08
CA VAL A 59 11.21 -3.08 1.39
C VAL A 59 12.58 -3.59 1.81
N VAL A 60 13.27 -4.25 0.89
CA VAL A 60 14.65 -4.73 1.13
C VAL A 60 15.51 -4.28 -0.04
N PRO A 61 15.98 -3.04 -0.03
CA PRO A 61 16.78 -2.50 -1.14
C PRO A 61 17.91 -3.42 -1.56
N SER A 62 17.93 -3.81 -2.84
CA SER A 62 18.92 -4.69 -3.48
C SER A 62 18.94 -6.15 -3.00
N ARG A 63 17.94 -6.60 -2.22
CA ARG A 63 17.88 -7.97 -1.70
C ARG A 63 16.50 -8.60 -1.90
N GLN A 64 15.88 -8.34 -3.05
CA GLN A 64 14.55 -8.87 -3.38
C GLN A 64 14.53 -10.41 -3.42
N GLN A 65 15.67 -11.06 -3.61
CA GLN A 65 15.83 -12.52 -3.53
C GLN A 65 15.48 -13.11 -2.16
N ALA A 66 15.42 -12.27 -1.11
CA ALA A 66 14.92 -12.69 0.21
C ALA A 66 13.43 -13.09 0.21
N PHE A 67 12.73 -12.79 -0.87
CA PHE A 67 11.34 -13.19 -1.08
C PHE A 67 11.25 -14.22 -2.21
N GLY A 68 10.86 -15.44 -1.87
CA GLY A 68 10.65 -16.51 -2.84
C GLY A 68 9.45 -16.29 -3.76
N TYR A 69 8.41 -15.59 -3.27
CA TYR A 69 7.24 -15.19 -4.06
C TYR A 69 7.18 -13.67 -4.12
N ARG A 70 7.06 -13.12 -5.33
CA ARG A 70 7.06 -11.66 -5.55
C ARG A 70 6.04 -11.28 -6.61
N ARG A 71 5.30 -10.20 -6.35
CA ARG A 71 4.47 -9.50 -7.33
C ARG A 71 4.71 -8.01 -7.21
N ASP A 72 5.08 -7.40 -8.31
CA ASP A 72 5.29 -5.96 -8.34
C ASP A 72 3.96 -5.20 -8.48
N ARG A 73 3.98 -3.92 -8.12
CA ARG A 73 2.81 -3.06 -8.23
C ARG A 73 2.24 -2.97 -9.64
N SER A 74 3.07 -3.07 -10.67
CA SER A 74 2.65 -3.04 -12.08
C SER A 74 1.69 -4.19 -12.42
N GLU A 75 1.84 -5.34 -11.76
CA GLU A 75 0.97 -6.50 -11.91
C GLU A 75 -0.39 -6.34 -11.16
N MET A 76 -0.56 -5.27 -10.37
CA MET A 76 -1.70 -5.07 -9.48
C MET A 76 -2.39 -3.71 -9.69
N ALA A 77 -2.56 -3.29 -10.95
CA ALA A 77 -3.10 -1.98 -11.30
C ALA A 77 -2.36 -0.85 -10.55
N ASN A 78 -1.05 -0.83 -10.70
CA ASN A 78 -0.13 0.06 -9.98
C ASN A 78 -0.27 -0.04 -8.44
N GLY A 79 -0.54 -1.25 -7.94
CA GLY A 79 -0.66 -1.54 -6.51
C GLY A 79 -1.98 -1.07 -5.88
N ARG A 80 -3.08 -1.02 -6.66
CA ARG A 80 -4.38 -0.49 -6.23
C ARG A 80 -5.57 -1.43 -6.45
N SER A 81 -5.37 -2.62 -7.05
CA SER A 81 -6.46 -3.57 -7.30
C SER A 81 -6.60 -4.58 -6.16
N GLN A 82 -7.64 -4.43 -5.34
CA GLN A 82 -7.98 -5.40 -4.29
C GLN A 82 -8.15 -6.82 -4.84
N GLU A 83 -8.70 -6.97 -6.05
CA GLU A 83 -8.91 -8.27 -6.69
C GLU A 83 -7.59 -8.97 -7.00
N LEU A 84 -6.62 -8.24 -7.55
CA LEU A 84 -5.31 -8.78 -7.88
C LEU A 84 -4.48 -9.06 -6.62
N TYR A 85 -4.59 -8.23 -5.57
CA TYR A 85 -4.02 -8.55 -4.27
C TYR A 85 -4.62 -9.84 -3.70
N GLY A 86 -5.93 -10.01 -3.76
CA GLY A 86 -6.61 -11.24 -3.35
C GLY A 86 -6.13 -12.44 -4.14
N LYS A 87 -6.09 -12.34 -5.48
CA LYS A 87 -5.59 -13.40 -6.36
C LYS A 87 -4.19 -13.85 -5.98
N PHE A 88 -3.25 -12.93 -5.87
CA PHE A 88 -1.85 -13.26 -5.57
C PHE A 88 -1.64 -13.72 -4.12
N THR A 89 -2.46 -13.24 -3.18
CA THR A 89 -2.49 -13.78 -1.82
C THR A 89 -2.95 -15.24 -1.83
N ALA A 90 -4.04 -15.57 -2.53
CA ALA A 90 -4.53 -16.93 -2.65
C ALA A 90 -3.51 -17.86 -3.34
N GLU A 91 -2.84 -17.40 -4.39
CA GLU A 91 -1.77 -18.15 -5.05
C GLU A 91 -0.62 -18.47 -4.08
N PHE A 92 -0.14 -17.48 -3.33
CA PHE A 92 0.93 -17.67 -2.35
C PHE A 92 0.52 -18.65 -1.24
N LEU A 93 -0.65 -18.44 -0.64
CA LEU A 93 -1.16 -19.31 0.44
C LEU A 93 -1.43 -20.74 -0.05
N GLY A 94 -1.82 -20.91 -1.30
CA GLY A 94 -1.93 -22.22 -1.94
C GLY A 94 -0.58 -22.95 -2.06
N GLN A 95 0.50 -22.22 -2.35
CA GLN A 95 1.86 -22.78 -2.35
C GLN A 95 2.32 -23.13 -0.93
N VAL A 96 2.04 -22.25 0.05
CA VAL A 96 2.33 -22.49 1.47
C VAL A 96 1.68 -23.79 1.95
N LYS A 97 0.39 -23.97 1.65
CA LYS A 97 -0.37 -25.16 2.03
C LYS A 97 0.19 -26.45 1.41
N LYS A 98 0.61 -26.40 0.15
CA LYS A 98 1.23 -27.54 -0.53
C LYS A 98 2.61 -27.88 0.04
N ALA A 99 3.38 -26.88 0.46
CA ALA A 99 4.71 -27.06 1.00
C ALA A 99 4.73 -27.46 2.48
N ASP A 100 3.61 -27.30 3.18
CA ASP A 100 3.47 -27.51 4.63
C ASP A 100 4.55 -26.77 5.43
N LYS A 101 4.73 -25.48 5.14
CA LYS A 101 5.75 -24.64 5.74
C LYS A 101 5.16 -23.41 6.41
N PRO A 102 5.79 -22.89 7.46
CA PRO A 102 5.44 -21.57 7.96
C PRO A 102 5.73 -20.49 6.90
N PHE A 103 5.05 -19.35 7.00
CA PHE A 103 5.21 -18.31 6.01
C PHE A 103 5.32 -16.91 6.60
N PHE A 104 5.87 -16.03 5.80
CA PHE A 104 5.88 -14.60 5.99
C PHE A 104 5.41 -13.94 4.68
N LEU A 105 4.30 -13.23 4.72
CA LEU A 105 3.79 -12.48 3.58
C LEU A 105 3.71 -11.00 3.94
N MET A 106 4.42 -10.16 3.19
CA MET A 106 4.32 -8.71 3.30
C MET A 106 3.49 -8.14 2.16
N VAL A 107 2.36 -7.54 2.50
CA VAL A 107 1.45 -6.91 1.53
C VAL A 107 1.56 -5.40 1.65
N ASN A 108 1.82 -4.72 0.52
CA ASN A 108 2.04 -3.29 0.48
C ASN A 108 1.09 -2.65 -0.53
N ALA A 109 -0.08 -2.20 -0.09
CA ALA A 109 -0.94 -1.36 -0.90
C ALA A 109 -0.19 -0.09 -1.34
N HIS A 110 -0.48 0.41 -2.55
CA HIS A 110 0.13 1.65 -3.00
C HIS A 110 -0.58 2.87 -2.41
N ASP A 111 -1.89 2.75 -2.19
CA ASP A 111 -2.66 3.78 -1.50
C ASP A 111 -2.29 3.87 0.00
N PRO A 112 -2.42 5.07 0.57
CA PRO A 112 -2.84 6.33 -0.02
C PRO A 112 -1.70 7.19 -0.60
N HIS A 113 -0.77 6.59 -1.33
CA HIS A 113 0.29 7.34 -2.03
C HIS A 113 -0.32 8.18 -3.18
N ARG A 114 0.19 9.42 -3.39
CA ARG A 114 -0.23 10.25 -4.53
C ARG A 114 -0.02 9.53 -5.88
N PRO A 115 -0.86 9.82 -6.90
CA PRO A 115 -2.02 10.72 -6.87
C PRO A 115 -3.18 10.10 -6.10
N PHE A 116 -3.89 10.94 -5.32
CA PHE A 116 -5.07 10.52 -4.59
C PHE A 116 -6.26 10.24 -5.51
N ASP A 117 -7.30 9.59 -4.98
CA ASP A 117 -8.51 9.32 -5.76
C ASP A 117 -9.36 10.58 -5.87
N ASN A 118 -9.43 11.15 -7.06
CA ASN A 118 -10.18 12.36 -7.37
C ASN A 118 -11.51 12.08 -8.08
N ARG A 119 -12.04 10.89 -7.99
CA ARG A 119 -13.32 10.55 -8.58
C ARG A 119 -14.46 11.21 -7.81
N LYS A 120 -15.44 11.70 -8.58
CA LYS A 120 -16.70 12.15 -8.01
C LYS A 120 -17.62 10.95 -7.72
N PRO A 121 -18.55 11.05 -6.76
CA PRO A 121 -19.55 10.02 -6.51
C PRO A 121 -20.39 9.71 -7.76
N ALA A 122 -20.97 8.51 -7.79
CA ALA A 122 -21.70 8.04 -8.97
C ALA A 122 -22.89 8.92 -9.36
N ASN A 123 -23.57 9.54 -8.38
CA ASN A 123 -24.68 10.48 -8.59
C ASN A 123 -24.22 11.78 -9.30
N GLU A 124 -23.06 12.32 -8.93
CA GLU A 124 -22.53 13.53 -9.58
C GLU A 124 -21.92 13.27 -10.95
N ARG A 125 -21.46 12.04 -11.22
CA ARG A 125 -20.95 11.67 -12.55
C ARG A 125 -22.00 11.73 -13.63
N LYS A 126 -23.26 11.35 -13.33
CA LYS A 126 -24.37 11.40 -14.29
C LYS A 126 -24.67 12.85 -14.66
N LEU A 127 -24.73 13.76 -13.68
CA LEU A 127 -24.99 15.19 -13.92
C LEU A 127 -23.87 15.88 -14.73
N ALA A 128 -22.61 15.50 -14.48
CA ALA A 128 -21.46 16.07 -15.20
C ALA A 128 -21.40 15.61 -16.67
N VAL A 129 -21.79 14.37 -16.98
CA VAL A 129 -21.86 13.86 -18.37
C VAL A 129 -22.94 14.58 -19.18
N GLU A 130 -24.05 14.95 -18.57
CA GLU A 130 -25.12 15.70 -19.22
C GLU A 130 -24.76 17.18 -19.51
N GLN A 131 -23.80 17.74 -18.75
CA GLN A 131 -23.35 19.14 -18.89
C GLN A 131 -22.08 19.30 -19.76
N GLU A 132 -21.24 18.27 -19.93
CA GLU A 132 -19.98 18.33 -20.69
C GLU A 132 -20.12 18.10 -22.20
N GLY A 133 -21.25 18.39 -22.79
CA GLY A 133 -21.55 18.17 -24.20
C GLY A 133 -20.73 18.94 -25.24
N THR A 134 -19.75 19.77 -24.90
CA THR A 134 -18.88 20.46 -25.89
C THR A 134 -17.63 21.08 -25.25
N SER A 135 -16.62 20.36 -24.92
CA SER A 135 -15.31 20.98 -24.70
C SER A 135 -14.16 20.06 -25.14
N LYS A 136 -13.48 20.49 -26.22
CA LYS A 136 -12.29 19.83 -26.82
C LYS A 136 -11.00 20.23 -26.09
N ASP A 137 -10.91 20.14 -24.79
CA ASP A 137 -9.64 20.31 -24.08
C ASP A 137 -9.14 18.97 -23.51
N LYS A 138 -8.48 18.21 -24.38
CA LYS A 138 -7.80 16.95 -24.08
C LYS A 138 -6.42 17.19 -23.44
N LYS A 139 -6.37 17.82 -22.25
CA LYS A 139 -5.20 17.79 -21.35
C LYS A 139 -5.64 17.59 -19.90
N LYS A 140 -6.67 16.80 -19.66
CA LYS A 140 -6.90 16.23 -18.32
C LYS A 140 -6.00 15.01 -18.19
N GLY A 141 -5.15 14.98 -17.16
CA GLY A 141 -4.32 13.84 -16.83
C GLY A 141 -5.18 12.58 -16.86
N LYS A 142 -4.64 11.49 -17.45
CA LYS A 142 -5.34 10.21 -17.54
C LYS A 142 -6.00 9.91 -16.21
N ARG A 143 -7.34 9.92 -16.16
CA ARG A 143 -8.09 9.34 -15.07
C ARG A 143 -7.51 7.96 -14.85
N SER A 144 -7.08 7.69 -13.65
CA SER A 144 -6.43 6.45 -13.33
C SER A 144 -7.36 5.27 -13.66
N ASP A 145 -6.92 4.35 -14.50
CA ASP A 145 -7.58 3.06 -14.76
C ASP A 145 -7.59 2.15 -13.50
N TYR A 146 -7.46 2.76 -12.32
CA TYR A 146 -7.46 2.04 -11.05
C TYR A 146 -8.89 1.71 -10.61
N PRO A 147 -9.11 0.59 -9.94
CA PRO A 147 -10.41 0.27 -9.35
C PRO A 147 -10.91 1.40 -8.45
N ALA A 148 -12.22 1.59 -8.44
CA ALA A 148 -12.82 2.56 -7.52
C ALA A 148 -12.67 2.07 -6.08
N PRO A 149 -12.46 2.97 -5.09
CA PRO A 149 -12.61 2.61 -3.69
C PRO A 149 -14.07 2.27 -3.39
N SER A 150 -14.30 1.46 -2.35
CA SER A 150 -15.64 1.14 -1.86
C SER A 150 -16.40 2.38 -1.39
N ARG A 151 -15.68 3.38 -0.88
CA ARG A 151 -16.24 4.67 -0.46
C ARG A 151 -15.47 5.84 -1.06
N ILE A 152 -16.21 6.80 -1.60
CA ILE A 152 -15.70 8.09 -2.07
C ILE A 152 -16.24 9.16 -1.13
N TYR A 153 -15.33 9.84 -0.45
CA TYR A 153 -15.64 10.91 0.50
C TYR A 153 -15.87 12.24 -0.20
N GLN A 154 -16.78 13.04 0.35
CA GLN A 154 -17.05 14.40 -0.08
C GLN A 154 -16.31 15.40 0.82
N PRO A 155 -16.01 16.62 0.31
CA PRO A 155 -15.33 17.65 1.10
C PRO A 155 -16.10 18.07 2.36
N ASP A 156 -17.42 18.03 2.34
CA ASP A 156 -18.30 18.38 3.47
C ASP A 156 -18.39 17.27 4.53
N GLU A 157 -18.11 16.02 4.17
CA GLU A 157 -18.02 14.89 5.12
C GLU A 157 -16.75 14.87 5.94
N ILE A 158 -15.72 15.67 5.58
CA ILE A 158 -14.38 15.57 6.14
C ILE A 158 -14.23 16.43 7.40
N ALA A 159 -13.80 15.80 8.47
CA ALA A 159 -13.24 16.50 9.63
C ALA A 159 -11.78 16.91 9.31
N ILE A 160 -11.51 18.21 9.24
CA ILE A 160 -10.16 18.71 8.99
C ILE A 160 -9.31 18.54 10.25
N PRO A 161 -8.12 17.92 10.18
CA PRO A 161 -7.20 17.86 11.32
C PRO A 161 -6.84 19.25 11.83
N GLY A 162 -6.75 19.41 13.15
CA GLY A 162 -6.54 20.72 13.79
C GLY A 162 -5.24 21.45 13.43
N PHE A 163 -4.30 20.76 12.78
CA PHE A 163 -3.06 21.36 12.26
C PHE A 163 -3.18 21.87 10.81
N LEU A 164 -4.32 21.70 10.17
CA LEU A 164 -4.59 22.20 8.80
C LEU A 164 -5.64 23.30 8.84
N PRO A 165 -5.54 24.33 7.99
CA PRO A 165 -6.58 25.33 7.84
C PRO A 165 -7.82 24.71 7.16
N ASP A 166 -9.00 25.08 7.65
CA ASP A 166 -10.27 24.63 7.07
C ASP A 166 -10.65 25.50 5.88
N LEU A 167 -10.11 25.14 4.72
CA LEU A 167 -10.32 25.82 3.45
C LEU A 167 -10.87 24.85 2.40
N PRO A 168 -11.71 25.30 1.45
CA PRO A 168 -12.29 24.42 0.43
C PRO A 168 -11.27 23.55 -0.34
N PRO A 169 -10.11 24.08 -0.81
CA PRO A 169 -9.13 23.25 -1.49
C PRO A 169 -8.49 22.17 -0.58
N ILE A 170 -8.35 22.46 0.71
CA ILE A 170 -7.83 21.50 1.69
C ILE A 170 -8.85 20.39 1.93
N ARG A 171 -10.13 20.75 2.09
CA ARG A 171 -11.20 19.76 2.23
C ARG A 171 -11.27 18.83 1.03
N GLU A 172 -11.16 19.38 -0.18
CA GLU A 172 -11.16 18.59 -1.41
C GLU A 172 -9.97 17.60 -1.45
N GLU A 173 -8.76 18.04 -1.13
CA GLU A 173 -7.57 17.19 -1.12
C GLU A 173 -7.66 16.10 -0.04
N ILE A 174 -8.13 16.42 1.15
CA ILE A 174 -8.31 15.45 2.24
C ILE A 174 -9.41 14.44 1.90
N ALA A 175 -10.48 14.85 1.25
CA ALA A 175 -11.53 13.94 0.77
C ALA A 175 -10.97 12.91 -0.25
N GLN A 176 -10.13 13.37 -1.18
CA GLN A 176 -9.43 12.50 -2.13
C GLN A 176 -8.47 11.54 -1.42
N TYR A 177 -7.76 12.02 -0.40
CA TYR A 177 -6.90 11.19 0.44
C TYR A 177 -7.70 10.10 1.18
N TYR A 178 -8.81 10.45 1.83
CA TYR A 178 -9.67 9.49 2.53
C TYR A 178 -10.27 8.46 1.57
N SER A 179 -10.64 8.86 0.37
CA SER A 179 -11.09 7.94 -0.67
C SER A 179 -9.98 6.95 -1.06
N SER A 180 -8.73 7.42 -1.12
CA SER A 180 -7.57 6.54 -1.34
C SER A 180 -7.30 5.60 -0.16
N VAL A 181 -7.49 6.07 1.08
CA VAL A 181 -7.40 5.22 2.29
C VAL A 181 -8.46 4.13 2.25
N SER A 182 -9.70 4.45 1.84
CA SER A 182 -10.77 3.45 1.67
C SER A 182 -10.35 2.34 0.68
N ARG A 183 -9.70 2.70 -0.43
CA ARG A 183 -9.18 1.69 -1.37
C ARG A 183 -8.04 0.84 -0.79
N ALA A 184 -7.20 1.43 0.06
CA ALA A 184 -6.20 0.65 0.80
C ALA A 184 -6.86 -0.34 1.76
N ASP A 185 -7.93 0.07 2.43
CA ASP A 185 -8.73 -0.78 3.33
C ASP A 185 -9.38 -1.94 2.57
N ASP A 186 -9.93 -1.67 1.37
CA ASP A 186 -10.46 -2.71 0.47
C ASP A 186 -9.39 -3.78 0.14
N VAL A 187 -8.14 -3.37 -0.08
CA VAL A 187 -7.02 -4.31 -0.28
C VAL A 187 -6.77 -5.15 0.96
N VAL A 188 -6.71 -4.52 2.14
CA VAL A 188 -6.51 -5.21 3.42
C VAL A 188 -7.62 -6.22 3.67
N GLY A 189 -8.87 -5.80 3.54
CA GLY A 189 -10.04 -6.67 3.69
C GLY A 189 -9.99 -7.88 2.76
N ARG A 190 -9.61 -7.66 1.50
CA ARG A 190 -9.50 -8.75 0.53
C ARG A 190 -8.40 -9.76 0.89
N VAL A 191 -7.26 -9.30 1.36
CA VAL A 191 -6.15 -10.17 1.82
C VAL A 191 -6.58 -11.01 3.02
N LEU A 192 -7.28 -10.41 3.99
CA LEU A 192 -7.79 -11.12 5.16
C LEU A 192 -8.82 -12.19 4.79
N VAL A 193 -9.70 -11.91 3.85
CA VAL A 193 -10.65 -12.90 3.30
C VAL A 193 -9.92 -14.10 2.69
N GLU A 194 -8.86 -13.88 1.92
CA GLU A 194 -8.10 -15.00 1.33
C GLU A 194 -7.30 -15.78 2.39
N LEU A 195 -6.81 -15.12 3.44
CA LEU A 195 -6.17 -15.76 4.58
C LEU A 195 -7.15 -16.71 5.31
N GLU A 196 -8.38 -16.25 5.53
CA GLU A 196 -9.45 -17.06 6.14
C GLU A 196 -9.84 -18.25 5.28
N LYS A 197 -10.10 -18.04 3.98
CA LYS A 197 -10.41 -19.10 3.01
C LYS A 197 -9.31 -20.18 2.94
N ALA A 198 -8.04 -19.78 3.06
CA ALA A 198 -6.93 -20.71 3.07
C ALA A 198 -6.86 -21.54 4.38
N GLY A 199 -7.58 -21.14 5.43
CA GLY A 199 -7.60 -21.81 6.74
C GLY A 199 -6.48 -21.37 7.68
N PHE A 200 -5.75 -20.30 7.37
CA PHE A 200 -4.60 -19.84 8.16
C PHE A 200 -4.94 -18.75 9.20
N ALA A 201 -6.14 -18.17 9.18
CA ALA A 201 -6.47 -17.00 10.01
C ALA A 201 -6.24 -17.22 11.52
N LYS A 202 -6.51 -18.42 12.04
CA LYS A 202 -6.37 -18.75 13.48
C LYS A 202 -4.92 -18.95 13.93
N ASN A 203 -3.99 -19.16 12.99
CA ASN A 203 -2.57 -19.44 13.28
C ASN A 203 -1.64 -18.47 12.54
N THR A 204 -2.08 -17.24 12.33
CA THR A 204 -1.29 -16.20 11.67
C THR A 204 -1.35 -14.91 12.48
N LEU A 205 -0.18 -14.39 12.83
CA LEU A 205 -0.06 -13.03 13.37
C LEU A 205 -0.25 -12.04 12.23
N VAL A 206 -1.31 -11.24 12.29
CA VAL A 206 -1.56 -10.16 11.34
C VAL A 206 -1.13 -8.83 11.95
N MET A 207 -0.27 -8.10 11.26
CA MET A 207 0.15 -6.75 11.65
C MET A 207 -0.20 -5.75 10.56
N LEU A 208 -1.02 -4.75 10.89
CA LEU A 208 -1.31 -3.60 10.03
C LEU A 208 -0.43 -2.42 10.47
N LYS A 209 0.27 -1.81 9.53
CA LYS A 209 1.17 -0.67 9.80
C LYS A 209 1.07 0.39 8.71
N SER A 210 1.08 1.66 9.11
CA SER A 210 1.45 2.76 8.22
C SER A 210 2.98 2.88 8.19
N ASP A 211 3.57 3.18 7.04
CA ASP A 211 5.03 3.38 6.95
C ASP A 211 5.45 4.79 7.39
N HIS A 212 4.63 5.78 7.15
CA HIS A 212 4.77 7.16 7.64
C HIS A 212 3.42 7.89 7.51
N GLY A 213 3.36 9.16 7.89
CA GLY A 213 2.15 9.97 7.79
C GLY A 213 1.84 10.49 6.39
N ILE A 214 0.74 11.23 6.27
CA ILE A 214 0.36 11.95 5.06
C ILE A 214 1.38 13.09 4.77
N PRO A 215 1.76 13.32 3.49
CA PRO A 215 2.68 14.39 3.11
C PRO A 215 1.97 15.75 3.00
N VAL A 216 1.50 16.26 4.12
CA VAL A 216 0.92 17.61 4.25
C VAL A 216 1.74 18.42 5.23
N PRO A 217 1.69 19.78 5.17
CA PRO A 217 2.37 20.63 6.13
C PRO A 217 1.96 20.29 7.57
N PHE A 218 2.94 20.26 8.46
CA PHE A 218 2.75 20.00 9.89
C PHE A 218 2.20 18.61 10.29
N ALA A 219 2.22 17.64 9.37
CA ALA A 219 1.82 16.25 9.65
C ALA A 219 3.00 15.39 10.11
#